data_b750ceceecffad64f24570cb87e47d99
#
_entry.id   b750ceceecffad64f24570cb87e47d99
#
_cell.length_a   1.000
_cell.length_b   1.000
_cell.length_c   1.000
_cell.angle_alpha   90.00
_cell.angle_beta   90.00
_cell.angle_gamma   90.00
#
_symmetry.space_group_name_H-M   'P 1'
#
loop_
_entity.id
_entity.type
_entity.pdbx_description
1 polymer ?
#
loop_
_entity_poly.entity_id
_entity_poly.type
_entity_poly.pdbx_seq_one_letter_code
_entity_poly.pdbx_strand_id
1 'polypeptide(L)'
;VVWLVSKADPKFYEDIHEIDQASQNVIEDALEKLWGKKLGKTSSNEAYSSRWILAALSDFNGQLQARDIIRFLKYASEPPTKKTNYEDRIMMPPEIRTAVSTCSTEKVEEVEQEYTTLKPILEKLKKLPLEHKVLPLLPEYAGLSSEDELYMIREGYLKRDGDKFYLPEIIRHALGFKYEKGARPKVLALTLKS
;
A
#
# COMPACT_ATOMS: atom_id res chain seq x y z
N VAL A 1 7.07 -12.16 -9.19
CA VAL A 1 8.21 -11.21 -9.14
C VAL A 1 9.35 -11.73 -10.00
N VAL A 2 9.93 -12.90 -9.71
CA VAL A 2 11.08 -13.46 -10.44
C VAL A 2 10.80 -13.55 -11.94
N TRP A 3 9.62 -14.00 -12.36
CA TRP A 3 9.24 -14.06 -13.78
C TRP A 3 9.24 -12.66 -14.44
N LEU A 4 8.75 -11.61 -13.73
CA LEU A 4 8.79 -10.25 -14.27
C LEU A 4 10.23 -9.74 -14.41
N VAL A 5 11.08 -9.99 -13.42
CA VAL A 5 12.48 -9.60 -13.47
C VAL A 5 13.23 -10.36 -14.56
N SER A 6 12.97 -11.66 -14.74
CA SER A 6 13.58 -12.45 -15.81
C SER A 6 13.24 -12.00 -17.21
N LYS A 7 12.04 -11.42 -17.41
CA LYS A 7 11.64 -10.84 -18.70
C LYS A 7 12.34 -9.52 -19.00
N ALA A 8 12.64 -8.74 -17.98
CA ALA A 8 13.32 -7.45 -18.11
C ALA A 8 14.86 -7.58 -18.11
N ASP A 9 15.39 -8.55 -17.40
CA ASP A 9 16.83 -8.87 -17.34
C ASP A 9 17.02 -10.39 -17.45
N PRO A 10 17.22 -10.95 -18.67
CA PRO A 10 17.41 -12.38 -18.89
C PRO A 10 18.59 -12.97 -18.12
N LYS A 11 19.65 -12.20 -17.88
CA LYS A 11 20.82 -12.68 -17.12
C LYS A 11 20.48 -12.99 -15.65
N PHE A 12 19.50 -12.30 -15.11
CA PHE A 12 19.04 -12.54 -13.74
C PHE A 12 18.37 -13.91 -13.58
N TYR A 13 17.81 -14.47 -14.67
CA TYR A 13 17.09 -15.74 -14.63
C TYR A 13 18.03 -16.96 -14.68
N GLU A 14 19.20 -16.83 -15.29
CA GLU A 14 20.17 -17.94 -15.39
C GLU A 14 20.69 -18.38 -14.02
N ASP A 15 20.66 -17.48 -13.02
CA ASP A 15 21.14 -17.73 -11.66
C ASP A 15 20.09 -18.30 -10.70
N ILE A 16 18.79 -18.36 -11.10
CA ILE A 16 17.70 -18.80 -10.22
C ILE A 16 16.93 -19.96 -10.86
N HIS A 17 17.43 -21.15 -10.73
CA HIS A 17 16.76 -22.36 -11.25
C HIS A 17 15.58 -22.83 -10.40
N GLU A 18 15.57 -22.54 -9.09
CA GLU A 18 14.50 -22.92 -8.16
C GLU A 18 14.16 -21.77 -7.21
N ILE A 19 13.05 -21.10 -7.47
CA ILE A 19 12.58 -19.93 -6.70
C ILE A 19 12.34 -20.28 -5.23
N ASP A 20 11.82 -21.46 -4.96
CA ASP A 20 11.49 -21.93 -3.61
C ASP A 20 12.75 -22.18 -2.75
N GLN A 21 13.93 -22.29 -3.36
CA GLN A 21 15.22 -22.46 -2.70
C GLN A 21 16.05 -21.16 -2.72
N ALA A 22 15.54 -20.09 -3.30
CA ALA A 22 16.27 -18.82 -3.35
C ALA A 22 16.53 -18.29 -1.94
N SER A 23 17.77 -17.91 -1.66
CA SER A 23 18.11 -17.26 -0.39
C SER A 23 17.38 -15.91 -0.27
N GLN A 24 17.17 -15.47 0.95
CA GLN A 24 16.52 -14.17 1.21
C GLN A 24 17.23 -13.02 0.48
N ASN A 25 18.56 -13.05 0.39
CA ASN A 25 19.34 -12.03 -0.32
C ASN A 25 19.01 -11.98 -1.81
N VAL A 26 18.86 -13.14 -2.47
CA VAL A 26 18.47 -13.22 -3.88
C VAL A 26 17.08 -12.64 -4.11
N ILE A 27 16.16 -12.89 -3.18
CA ILE A 27 14.79 -12.33 -3.25
C ILE A 27 14.85 -10.80 -3.07
N GLU A 28 15.62 -10.31 -2.11
CA GLU A 28 15.78 -8.88 -1.86
C GLU A 28 16.42 -8.17 -3.06
N ASP A 29 17.45 -8.74 -3.67
CA ASP A 29 18.09 -8.21 -4.88
C ASP A 29 17.10 -8.16 -6.06
N ALA A 30 16.28 -9.20 -6.22
CA ALA A 30 15.22 -9.20 -7.23
C ALA A 30 14.18 -8.10 -7.00
N LEU A 31 13.77 -7.89 -5.76
CA LEU A 31 12.84 -6.84 -5.39
C LEU A 31 13.46 -5.44 -5.58
N GLU A 32 14.76 -5.27 -5.29
CA GLU A 32 15.46 -4.02 -5.55
C GLU A 32 15.55 -3.73 -7.06
N LYS A 33 15.80 -4.70 -7.91
CA LYS A 33 15.75 -4.53 -9.37
C LYS A 33 14.35 -4.21 -9.89
N LEU A 34 13.32 -4.73 -9.24
CA LEU A 34 11.95 -4.49 -9.66
C LEU A 34 11.50 -3.04 -9.41
N TRP A 35 11.70 -2.52 -8.21
CA TRP A 35 11.17 -1.21 -7.78
C TRP A 35 12.18 -0.29 -7.10
N GLY A 36 13.46 -0.65 -7.14
CA GLY A 36 14.54 0.10 -6.51
C GLY A 36 14.59 -0.07 -4.99
N LYS A 37 15.75 0.18 -4.41
CA LYS A 37 15.96 0.10 -2.96
C LYS A 37 15.04 1.02 -2.17
N LYS A 38 14.83 2.24 -2.68
CA LYS A 38 13.92 3.26 -2.15
C LYS A 38 13.12 3.88 -3.28
N LEU A 39 11.89 4.31 -3.02
CA LEU A 39 11.06 4.93 -4.06
C LEU A 39 11.65 6.24 -4.59
N GLY A 40 12.32 7.01 -3.74
CA GLY A 40 13.08 8.18 -4.15
C GLY A 40 14.55 7.85 -4.41
N LYS A 41 15.43 8.83 -4.15
CA LYS A 41 16.88 8.64 -4.25
C LYS A 41 17.34 7.66 -3.17
N THR A 42 18.34 6.83 -3.51
CA THR A 42 18.90 5.82 -2.58
C THR A 42 19.42 6.44 -1.28
N SER A 43 19.91 7.68 -1.35
CA SER A 43 20.37 8.44 -0.17
C SER A 43 19.24 9.08 0.67
N SER A 44 17.97 8.95 0.26
CA SER A 44 16.86 9.54 1.00
C SER A 44 16.62 8.84 2.35
N ASN A 45 15.98 9.54 3.29
CA ASN A 45 15.53 8.95 4.57
C ASN A 45 14.20 8.20 4.45
N GLU A 46 13.78 7.85 3.23
CA GLU A 46 12.59 7.05 2.99
C GLU A 46 12.81 5.59 3.41
N ALA A 47 11.73 4.90 3.68
CA ALA A 47 11.77 3.47 3.92
C ALA A 47 12.22 2.68 2.68
N TYR A 48 12.69 1.46 2.87
CA TYR A 48 12.91 0.53 1.76
C TYR A 48 11.62 0.29 0.98
N SER A 49 11.71 0.28 -0.36
CA SER A 49 10.56 0.17 -1.26
C SER A 49 9.74 -1.09 -0.98
N SER A 50 10.39 -2.24 -0.83
CA SER A 50 9.73 -3.51 -0.52
C SER A 50 8.89 -3.43 0.75
N ARG A 51 9.46 -2.90 1.84
CA ARG A 51 8.74 -2.73 3.12
C ARG A 51 7.57 -1.77 2.98
N TRP A 52 7.77 -0.66 2.27
CA TRP A 52 6.71 0.32 2.07
C TRP A 52 5.57 -0.24 1.22
N ILE A 53 5.87 -0.93 0.11
CA ILE A 53 4.86 -1.52 -0.78
C ILE A 53 4.05 -2.59 -0.04
N LEU A 54 4.70 -3.52 0.65
CA LEU A 54 4.02 -4.55 1.41
C LEU A 54 3.10 -3.95 2.50
N ALA A 55 3.60 -2.96 3.24
CA ALA A 55 2.80 -2.27 4.24
C ALA A 55 1.64 -1.47 3.63
N ALA A 56 1.84 -0.86 2.45
CA ALA A 56 0.79 -0.11 1.76
C ALA A 56 -0.33 -0.99 1.20
N LEU A 57 -0.03 -2.26 0.90
CA LEU A 57 -0.99 -3.24 0.42
C LEU A 57 -1.63 -4.07 1.55
N SER A 58 -1.14 -3.94 2.78
CA SER A 58 -1.66 -4.66 3.95
C SER A 58 -2.67 -3.83 4.72
N ASP A 59 -3.55 -4.50 5.44
CA ASP A 59 -4.36 -3.89 6.49
C ASP A 59 -3.53 -3.70 7.80
N PHE A 60 -4.14 -3.15 8.84
CA PHE A 60 -3.45 -2.95 10.12
C PHE A 60 -3.29 -4.22 10.96
N ASN A 61 -3.90 -5.32 10.56
CA ASN A 61 -3.65 -6.65 11.13
C ASN A 61 -2.46 -7.34 10.42
N GLY A 62 -1.82 -6.65 9.47
CA GLY A 62 -0.70 -7.17 8.70
C GLY A 62 -1.13 -8.19 7.63
N GLN A 63 -2.42 -8.30 7.33
CA GLN A 63 -2.90 -9.22 6.32
C GLN A 63 -2.68 -8.65 4.93
N LEU A 64 -1.99 -9.41 4.11
CA LEU A 64 -1.69 -9.11 2.72
C LEU A 64 -2.28 -10.21 1.85
N GLN A 65 -3.23 -9.87 1.00
CA GLN A 65 -3.83 -10.82 0.10
C GLN A 65 -3.01 -10.96 -1.20
N ALA A 66 -2.84 -12.19 -1.67
CA ALA A 66 -2.12 -12.47 -2.93
C ALA A 66 -2.73 -11.71 -4.12
N ARG A 67 -4.06 -11.56 -4.14
CA ARG A 67 -4.79 -10.81 -5.16
C ARG A 67 -4.36 -9.34 -5.22
N ASP A 68 -4.16 -8.70 -4.07
CA ASP A 68 -3.75 -7.30 -4.00
C ASP A 68 -2.32 -7.10 -4.52
N ILE A 69 -1.43 -8.08 -4.29
CA ILE A 69 -0.08 -8.09 -4.88
C ILE A 69 -0.16 -8.21 -6.42
N ILE A 70 -0.98 -9.12 -6.93
CA ILE A 70 -1.12 -9.33 -8.37
C ILE A 70 -1.68 -8.07 -9.06
N ARG A 71 -2.71 -7.45 -8.47
CA ARG A 71 -3.26 -6.18 -8.94
C ARG A 71 -2.20 -5.08 -8.96
N PHE A 72 -1.49 -4.94 -7.87
CA PHE A 72 -0.42 -3.95 -7.75
C PHE A 72 0.64 -4.15 -8.84
N LEU A 73 1.15 -5.38 -9.03
CA LEU A 73 2.14 -5.67 -10.05
C LEU A 73 1.62 -5.37 -11.47
N LYS A 74 0.36 -5.69 -11.75
CA LYS A 74 -0.30 -5.35 -13.02
C LYS A 74 -0.26 -3.83 -13.27
N TYR A 75 -0.72 -3.03 -12.34
CA TYR A 75 -0.80 -1.58 -12.51
C TYR A 75 0.56 -0.88 -12.45
N ALA A 76 1.47 -1.37 -11.61
CA ALA A 76 2.82 -0.82 -11.51
C ALA A 76 3.72 -1.15 -12.72
N SER A 77 3.35 -2.18 -13.51
CA SER A 77 4.06 -2.55 -14.75
C SER A 77 3.55 -1.82 -15.99
N GLU A 78 2.54 -0.97 -15.86
CA GLU A 78 2.08 -0.14 -16.99
C GLU A 78 3.19 0.82 -17.44
N PRO A 79 3.29 1.11 -18.77
CA PRO A 79 4.33 1.98 -19.29
C PRO A 79 4.31 3.34 -18.59
N PRO A 80 5.48 3.88 -18.21
CA PRO A 80 5.54 5.15 -17.50
C PRO A 80 5.00 6.29 -18.38
N THR A 81 4.14 7.11 -17.79
CA THR A 81 3.55 8.29 -18.46
C THR A 81 4.56 9.41 -18.68
N LYS A 82 5.67 9.40 -17.93
CA LYS A 82 6.77 10.37 -18.03
C LYS A 82 8.10 9.64 -18.06
N LYS A 83 9.03 10.11 -18.91
CA LYS A 83 10.43 9.67 -18.87
C LYS A 83 11.01 10.05 -17.51
N THR A 84 11.41 9.04 -16.73
CA THR A 84 12.10 9.21 -15.46
C THR A 84 13.54 8.70 -15.60
N ASN A 85 14.49 9.38 -14.95
CA ASN A 85 15.92 9.04 -15.04
C ASN A 85 16.31 7.98 -13.98
N TYR A 86 15.51 6.92 -13.85
CA TYR A 86 15.87 5.79 -13.00
C TYR A 86 16.30 4.62 -13.89
N GLU A 87 17.58 4.28 -13.84
CA GLU A 87 18.17 3.17 -14.60
C GLU A 87 18.33 1.90 -13.75
N ASP A 88 18.13 2.03 -12.43
CA ASP A 88 18.35 0.99 -11.44
C ASP A 88 17.13 0.09 -11.18
N ARG A 89 16.00 0.34 -11.87
CA ARG A 89 14.73 -0.34 -11.59
C ARG A 89 13.83 -0.47 -12.81
N ILE A 90 12.92 -1.46 -12.77
CA ILE A 90 11.94 -1.73 -13.82
C ILE A 90 10.67 -0.88 -13.64
N MET A 91 10.15 -0.80 -12.41
CA MET A 91 8.95 -0.05 -12.08
C MET A 91 9.31 1.32 -11.52
N MET A 92 8.68 2.34 -12.07
CA MET A 92 8.99 3.72 -11.70
C MET A 92 8.18 4.19 -10.48
N PRO A 93 8.72 5.08 -9.63
CA PRO A 93 8.06 5.52 -8.41
C PRO A 93 6.67 6.16 -8.62
N PRO A 94 6.41 6.95 -9.67
CA PRO A 94 5.07 7.48 -9.94
C PRO A 94 4.06 6.36 -10.21
N GLU A 95 4.43 5.37 -11.04
CA GLU A 95 3.59 4.23 -11.41
C GLU A 95 3.29 3.36 -10.18
N ILE A 96 4.29 3.12 -9.32
CA ILE A 96 4.13 2.41 -8.05
C ILE A 96 3.08 3.12 -7.16
N ARG A 97 3.18 4.44 -7.00
CA ARG A 97 2.21 5.20 -6.19
C ARG A 97 0.81 5.19 -6.80
N THR A 98 0.71 5.31 -8.11
CA THR A 98 -0.55 5.21 -8.84
C THR A 98 -1.16 3.81 -8.68
N ALA A 99 -0.35 2.77 -8.82
CA ALA A 99 -0.79 1.39 -8.63
C ALA A 99 -1.38 1.15 -7.23
N VAL A 100 -0.74 1.64 -6.17
CA VAL A 100 -1.30 1.56 -4.80
C VAL A 100 -2.66 2.27 -4.73
N SER A 101 -2.79 3.44 -5.34
CA SER A 101 -4.07 4.17 -5.35
C SER A 101 -5.17 3.41 -6.11
N THR A 102 -4.84 2.83 -7.26
CA THR A 102 -5.78 2.02 -8.05
C THR A 102 -6.18 0.74 -7.30
N CYS A 103 -5.22 0.05 -6.69
CA CYS A 103 -5.50 -1.11 -5.83
C CYS A 103 -6.44 -0.75 -4.67
N SER A 104 -6.26 0.43 -4.07
CA SER A 104 -7.14 0.92 -3.01
C SER A 104 -8.60 1.03 -3.48
N THR A 105 -8.83 1.51 -4.69
CA THR A 105 -10.19 1.63 -5.26
C THR A 105 -10.84 0.26 -5.41
N GLU A 106 -10.15 -0.68 -6.06
CA GLU A 106 -10.67 -2.04 -6.24
C GLU A 106 -10.85 -2.79 -4.91
N LYS A 107 -9.95 -2.53 -3.95
CA LYS A 107 -10.06 -3.15 -2.61
C LYS A 107 -11.30 -2.68 -1.88
N VAL A 108 -11.62 -1.40 -1.92
CA VAL A 108 -12.82 -0.87 -1.27
C VAL A 108 -14.10 -1.43 -1.93
N GLU A 109 -14.14 -1.52 -3.26
CA GLU A 109 -15.25 -2.13 -3.98
C GLU A 109 -15.46 -3.60 -3.58
N GLU A 110 -14.37 -4.36 -3.45
CA GLU A 110 -14.38 -5.73 -3.00
C GLU A 110 -14.89 -5.86 -1.55
N VAL A 111 -14.34 -5.04 -0.64
CA VAL A 111 -14.76 -5.03 0.77
C VAL A 111 -16.24 -4.67 0.92
N GLU A 112 -16.74 -3.72 0.12
CA GLU A 112 -18.17 -3.35 0.11
C GLU A 112 -19.09 -4.48 -0.41
N GLN A 113 -18.57 -5.35 -1.26
CA GLN A 113 -19.30 -6.53 -1.76
C GLN A 113 -19.26 -7.71 -0.79
N GLU A 114 -18.11 -7.96 -0.18
CA GLU A 114 -17.88 -9.10 0.70
C GLU A 114 -18.42 -8.86 2.12
N TYR A 115 -18.36 -7.62 2.62
CA TYR A 115 -18.70 -7.26 4.00
C TYR A 115 -19.85 -6.26 4.07
N THR A 116 -21.06 -6.77 4.16
CA THR A 116 -22.27 -5.94 4.21
C THR A 116 -22.30 -4.93 5.36
N THR A 117 -21.66 -5.26 6.49
CA THR A 117 -21.53 -4.38 7.67
C THR A 117 -20.53 -3.25 7.43
N LEU A 118 -19.43 -3.48 6.68
CA LEU A 118 -18.44 -2.44 6.38
C LEU A 118 -18.93 -1.42 5.36
N LYS A 119 -19.76 -1.84 4.42
CA LYS A 119 -20.26 -0.97 3.35
C LYS A 119 -20.83 0.36 3.85
N PRO A 120 -21.82 0.40 4.77
CA PRO A 120 -22.37 1.67 5.27
C PRO A 120 -21.34 2.50 6.03
N ILE A 121 -20.36 1.87 6.69
CA ILE A 121 -19.30 2.58 7.42
C ILE A 121 -18.35 3.26 6.42
N LEU A 122 -17.90 2.54 5.39
CA LEU A 122 -17.06 3.10 4.33
C LEU A 122 -17.78 4.21 3.56
N GLU A 123 -19.09 4.06 3.30
CA GLU A 123 -19.89 5.12 2.69
C GLU A 123 -19.99 6.38 3.56
N LYS A 124 -20.09 6.26 4.90
CA LYS A 124 -20.02 7.41 5.80
C LYS A 124 -18.68 8.14 5.64
N LEU A 125 -17.56 7.40 5.66
CA LEU A 125 -16.23 7.98 5.49
C LEU A 125 -16.04 8.60 4.10
N LYS A 126 -16.57 7.98 3.03
CA LYS A 126 -16.56 8.55 1.67
C LYS A 126 -17.31 9.88 1.57
N LYS A 127 -18.35 10.08 2.38
CA LYS A 127 -19.21 11.29 2.36
C LYS A 127 -18.71 12.41 3.27
N LEU A 128 -17.64 12.22 4.03
CA LEU A 128 -17.08 13.29 4.86
C LEU A 128 -16.68 14.50 4.00
N PRO A 129 -16.81 15.72 4.52
CA PRO A 129 -16.28 16.93 3.90
C PRO A 129 -14.77 16.81 3.66
N LEU A 130 -14.27 17.45 2.60
CA LEU A 130 -12.86 17.35 2.21
C LEU A 130 -11.90 17.86 3.29
N GLU A 131 -12.33 18.87 4.06
CA GLU A 131 -11.59 19.40 5.21
C GLU A 131 -11.40 18.38 6.33
N HIS A 132 -12.30 17.40 6.45
CA HIS A 132 -12.22 16.32 7.44
C HIS A 132 -11.54 15.06 6.89
N LYS A 133 -11.28 14.99 5.59
CA LYS A 133 -10.56 13.86 4.96
C LYS A 133 -9.05 13.98 5.09
N VAL A 134 -8.59 14.26 6.29
CA VAL A 134 -7.18 14.45 6.63
C VAL A 134 -6.77 13.45 7.73
N LEU A 135 -5.65 12.77 7.52
CA LEU A 135 -5.06 11.87 8.52
C LEU A 135 -3.89 12.55 9.24
N PRO A 136 -3.80 12.36 10.54
CA PRO A 136 -4.67 11.57 11.42
C PRO A 136 -6.04 12.23 11.61
N LEU A 137 -7.11 11.42 11.55
CA LEU A 137 -8.49 11.86 11.70
C LEU A 137 -8.88 11.91 13.18
N LEU A 138 -9.54 12.98 13.61
CA LEU A 138 -10.13 13.05 14.94
C LEU A 138 -11.45 12.25 14.99
N PRO A 139 -11.71 11.47 16.06
CA PRO A 139 -12.91 10.65 16.18
C PRO A 139 -14.22 11.44 16.01
N GLU A 140 -14.26 12.65 16.50
CA GLU A 140 -15.41 13.56 16.42
C GLU A 140 -15.81 13.89 14.98
N TYR A 141 -14.86 13.89 14.05
CA TYR A 141 -15.13 14.14 12.63
C TYR A 141 -15.44 12.85 11.84
N ALA A 142 -15.07 11.68 12.38
CA ALA A 142 -15.29 10.42 11.71
C ALA A 142 -16.78 10.05 11.59
N GLY A 143 -17.62 10.51 12.52
CA GLY A 143 -19.05 10.19 12.56
C GLY A 143 -19.34 8.71 12.76
N LEU A 144 -18.39 7.96 13.32
CA LEU A 144 -18.50 6.53 13.60
C LEU A 144 -19.13 6.31 14.97
N SER A 145 -20.02 5.32 15.10
CA SER A 145 -20.44 4.81 16.39
C SER A 145 -19.30 3.99 17.02
N SER A 146 -19.36 3.76 18.33
CA SER A 146 -18.39 2.90 19.01
C SER A 146 -18.39 1.47 18.43
N GLU A 147 -19.53 0.98 17.95
CA GLU A 147 -19.65 -0.32 17.30
C GLU A 147 -18.96 -0.31 15.93
N ASP A 148 -19.18 0.73 15.10
CA ASP A 148 -18.51 0.91 13.82
C ASP A 148 -16.98 0.96 14.00
N GLU A 149 -16.50 1.73 15.01
CA GLU A 149 -15.09 1.83 15.36
C GLU A 149 -14.48 0.46 15.70
N LEU A 150 -15.08 -0.24 16.65
CA LEU A 150 -14.61 -1.57 17.07
C LEU A 150 -14.60 -2.57 15.93
N TYR A 151 -15.63 -2.52 15.07
CA TYR A 151 -15.71 -3.39 13.92
C TYR A 151 -14.58 -3.11 12.92
N MET A 152 -14.36 -1.85 12.55
CA MET A 152 -13.27 -1.47 11.64
C MET A 152 -11.89 -1.81 12.21
N ILE A 153 -11.68 -1.64 13.53
CA ILE A 153 -10.43 -2.01 14.19
C ILE A 153 -10.20 -3.52 14.10
N ARG A 154 -11.23 -4.31 14.38
CA ARG A 154 -11.15 -5.77 14.31
C ARG A 154 -10.81 -6.27 12.91
N GLU A 155 -11.39 -5.67 11.87
CA GLU A 155 -11.12 -6.02 10.47
C GLU A 155 -9.83 -5.38 9.92
N GLY A 156 -9.07 -4.63 10.72
CA GLY A 156 -7.81 -4.03 10.32
C GLY A 156 -7.92 -2.77 9.45
N TYR A 157 -9.12 -2.21 9.28
CA TYR A 157 -9.34 -1.02 8.45
C TYR A 157 -9.32 0.29 9.21
N LEU A 158 -9.19 0.24 10.53
CA LEU A 158 -9.00 1.40 11.38
C LEU A 158 -7.96 1.08 12.46
N LYS A 159 -7.11 2.03 12.79
CA LYS A 159 -6.24 1.96 13.97
C LYS A 159 -6.39 3.22 14.77
N ARG A 160 -6.54 3.04 16.09
CA ARG A 160 -6.52 4.13 17.05
C ARG A 160 -5.12 4.27 17.64
N ASP A 161 -4.56 5.48 17.60
CA ASP A 161 -3.27 5.83 18.23
C ASP A 161 -3.53 7.09 19.08
N GLY A 162 -3.71 6.88 20.38
CA GLY A 162 -4.18 7.91 21.31
C GLY A 162 -5.61 8.36 21.01
N ASP A 163 -5.76 9.64 20.73
CA ASP A 163 -7.02 10.31 20.35
C ASP A 163 -7.21 10.44 18.83
N LYS A 164 -6.46 9.69 18.03
CA LYS A 164 -6.43 9.83 16.58
C LYS A 164 -6.68 8.51 15.87
N PHE A 165 -7.37 8.60 14.74
CA PHE A 165 -7.63 7.49 13.84
C PHE A 165 -6.71 7.53 12.63
N TYR A 166 -6.33 6.33 12.19
CA TYR A 166 -5.57 6.08 10.96
C TYR A 166 -6.29 5.05 10.11
N LEU A 167 -6.18 5.19 8.79
CA LEU A 167 -6.65 4.23 7.80
C LEU A 167 -5.45 3.60 7.11
N PRO A 168 -5.46 2.29 6.81
CA PRO A 168 -4.40 1.66 6.03
C PRO A 168 -4.41 2.18 4.59
N GLU A 169 -3.24 2.23 3.96
CA GLU A 169 -3.07 2.77 2.61
C GLU A 169 -3.98 2.07 1.60
N ILE A 170 -4.19 0.75 1.79
CA ILE A 170 -4.99 -0.09 0.89
C ILE A 170 -6.47 0.34 0.76
N ILE A 171 -6.98 1.15 1.70
CA ILE A 171 -8.33 1.74 1.58
C ILE A 171 -8.31 3.27 1.58
N ARG A 172 -7.26 3.89 2.08
CA ARG A 172 -7.16 5.33 2.29
C ARG A 172 -7.41 6.16 1.03
N HIS A 173 -6.80 5.75 -0.07
CA HIS A 173 -6.89 6.47 -1.35
C HIS A 173 -8.31 6.46 -1.91
N ALA A 174 -8.99 5.32 -1.91
CA ALA A 174 -10.36 5.18 -2.39
C ALA A 174 -11.36 6.01 -1.57
N LEU A 175 -11.10 6.16 -0.27
CA LEU A 175 -11.93 6.99 0.60
C LEU A 175 -11.62 8.50 0.47
N GLY A 176 -10.57 8.86 -0.29
CA GLY A 176 -10.19 10.25 -0.58
C GLY A 176 -9.43 10.94 0.56
N PHE A 177 -8.88 10.19 1.52
CA PHE A 177 -8.11 10.77 2.62
C PHE A 177 -6.69 11.13 2.20
N LYS A 178 -6.21 12.25 2.71
CA LYS A 178 -4.83 12.75 2.54
C LYS A 178 -4.16 12.85 3.92
N TYR A 179 -2.83 12.84 3.93
CA TYR A 179 -2.11 13.19 5.15
C TYR A 179 -2.04 14.70 5.33
N GLU A 180 -2.09 15.15 6.57
CA GLU A 180 -1.84 16.53 6.93
C GLU A 180 -0.49 17.00 6.36
N LYS A 181 -0.42 18.25 5.92
CA LYS A 181 0.81 18.82 5.33
C LYS A 181 1.96 18.76 6.35
N GLY A 182 3.04 18.09 5.98
CA GLY A 182 4.18 17.86 6.86
C GLY A 182 4.07 16.61 7.75
N ALA A 183 2.92 15.99 7.87
CA ALA A 183 2.79 14.70 8.53
C ALA A 183 3.51 13.61 7.73
N ARG A 184 4.32 12.81 8.42
CA ARG A 184 4.91 11.61 7.79
C ARG A 184 3.89 10.48 7.90
N PRO A 185 3.59 9.78 6.79
CA PRO A 185 2.76 8.59 6.85
C PRO A 185 3.38 7.57 7.82
N LYS A 186 2.63 7.18 8.84
CA LYS A 186 3.06 6.15 9.80
C LYS A 186 2.80 4.73 9.27
N VAL A 187 2.69 4.55 7.93
CA VAL A 187 2.31 3.29 7.28
C VAL A 187 3.08 2.11 7.86
N LEU A 188 4.41 2.18 7.83
CA LEU A 188 5.25 1.11 8.36
C LEU A 188 5.10 0.90 9.87
N ALA A 189 5.02 2.00 10.63
CA ALA A 189 4.97 1.94 12.09
C ALA A 189 3.62 1.39 12.59
N LEU A 190 2.54 1.59 11.84
CA LEU A 190 1.21 1.14 12.22
C LEU A 190 0.90 -0.27 11.71
N THR A 191 1.44 -0.66 10.54
CA THR A 191 1.18 -1.96 9.92
C THR A 191 2.17 -3.05 10.39
N LEU A 192 3.44 -2.71 10.62
CA LEU A 192 4.48 -3.69 10.96
C LEU A 192 4.80 -3.79 12.47
N LYS A 193 4.03 -3.13 13.32
CA LYS A 193 4.15 -3.20 14.79
C LYS A 193 3.07 -4.08 15.42
N SER A 194 2.57 -5.05 14.70
CA SER A 194 1.72 -6.11 15.28
C SER A 194 2.54 -7.22 15.84
#